data_500b306cf8758c975fc24cff159b41e9
#
_entry.id   500b306cf8758c975fc24cff159b41e9
#
_cell.length_a   1.000
_cell.length_b   1.000
_cell.length_c   1.000
_cell.angle_alpha   90.00
_cell.angle_beta   90.00
_cell.angle_gamma   90.00
#
_symmetry.space_group_name_H-M   'P 1'
#
loop_
_entity.id
_entity.type
_entity.pdbx_description
1 polymer ?
#
loop_
_entity_poly.entity_id
_entity_poly.type
_entity_poly.pdbx_seq_one_letter_code
_entity_poly.pdbx_strand_id
1 'polypeptide(L)'
;VTMPVSLRQADDTAGGNRITLARIVLSVGMRDPAERIRAIDRLSREWRTEPAIPYSNVIAGALNLLPRWVTGGMLKHVNFLASDVPGFPDRVFVGGAEVLGFYPFGPTIGAGANVTLMSYAGTCNIGVTTDVAAVRRADDFNESLVEGFEEVLALVDGARGITRPS
;
A
#
# COMPACT_ATOMS: atom_id res chain seq x y z
N VAL A 1 0.31 8.49 -6.16
CA VAL A 1 0.09 7.23 -5.44
C VAL A 1 -1.22 7.32 -4.68
N THR A 2 -1.96 6.24 -4.65
CA THR A 2 -3.15 6.11 -3.82
C THR A 2 -2.90 5.02 -2.79
N MET A 3 -3.18 5.32 -1.52
CA MET A 3 -3.03 4.37 -0.41
C MET A 3 -4.39 4.15 0.25
N PRO A 4 -4.85 2.89 0.37
CA PRO A 4 -5.98 2.57 1.22
C PRO A 4 -5.57 2.76 2.69
N VAL A 5 -6.37 3.52 3.43
CA VAL A 5 -6.15 3.77 4.85
C VAL A 5 -7.36 3.27 5.63
N SER A 6 -7.11 2.46 6.65
CA SER A 6 -8.16 1.97 7.54
C SER A 6 -8.67 3.12 8.43
N LEU A 7 -9.98 3.28 8.47
CA LEU A 7 -10.69 4.19 9.39
C LEU A 7 -11.24 3.46 10.61
N ARG A 8 -10.83 2.22 10.85
CA ARG A 8 -11.27 1.45 12.01
C ARG A 8 -10.76 2.06 13.30
N GLN A 9 -11.65 2.15 14.27
CA GLN A 9 -11.35 2.50 15.67
C GLN A 9 -11.35 1.22 16.52
N ALA A 10 -10.75 1.29 17.69
CA ALA A 10 -10.60 0.12 18.59
C ALA A 10 -11.93 -0.46 19.09
N ASP A 11 -13.00 0.34 19.06
CA ASP A 11 -14.36 0.01 19.48
C ASP A 11 -15.28 -0.41 18.32
N ASP A 12 -14.78 -0.44 17.08
CA ASP A 12 -15.56 -0.91 15.93
C ASP A 12 -15.83 -2.43 16.05
N THR A 13 -17.09 -2.82 15.88
CA THR A 13 -17.50 -4.23 15.86
C THR A 13 -16.81 -5.00 14.75
N ALA A 14 -16.54 -6.30 14.99
CA ALA A 14 -15.93 -7.18 13.99
C ALA A 14 -16.86 -7.29 12.77
N GLY A 15 -16.38 -6.81 11.62
CA GLY A 15 -17.07 -6.88 10.32
C GLY A 15 -17.06 -5.54 9.57
N GLY A 16 -17.18 -5.64 8.25
CA GLY A 16 -17.16 -4.49 7.35
C GLY A 16 -15.77 -3.93 7.05
N ASN A 17 -15.61 -3.44 5.84
CA ASN A 17 -14.37 -2.83 5.37
C ASN A 17 -14.51 -1.30 5.43
N ARG A 18 -13.92 -0.67 6.47
CA ARG A 18 -13.92 0.79 6.62
C ARG A 18 -12.59 1.34 6.12
N ILE A 19 -12.47 1.44 4.80
CA ILE A 19 -11.28 1.95 4.12
C ILE A 19 -11.63 3.24 3.40
N THR A 20 -10.74 4.21 3.44
CA THR A 20 -10.74 5.36 2.56
C THR A 20 -9.46 5.40 1.73
N LEU A 21 -9.49 6.11 0.61
CA LEU A 21 -8.36 6.20 -0.31
C LEU A 21 -7.65 7.54 -0.14
N ALA A 22 -6.45 7.51 0.43
CA ALA A 22 -5.56 8.65 0.48
C ALA A 22 -4.87 8.81 -0.88
N ARG A 23 -4.95 10.00 -1.46
CA ARG A 23 -4.18 10.36 -2.66
C ARG A 23 -3.00 11.22 -2.26
N ILE A 24 -1.80 10.72 -2.54
CA ILE A 24 -0.54 11.39 -2.22
C ILE A 24 0.21 11.64 -3.51
N VAL A 25 0.63 12.87 -3.72
CA VAL A 25 1.51 13.23 -4.83
C VAL A 25 2.95 13.09 -4.34
N LEU A 26 3.68 12.13 -4.91
CA LEU A 26 5.08 11.90 -4.59
C LEU A 26 5.99 12.57 -5.61
N SER A 27 7.04 13.23 -5.12
CA SER A 27 8.11 13.72 -6.00
C SER A 27 8.96 12.56 -6.47
N VAL A 28 9.04 12.37 -7.79
CA VAL A 28 9.92 11.36 -8.42
C VAL A 28 11.37 11.83 -8.58
N GLY A 29 11.65 13.12 -8.31
CA GLY A 29 12.99 13.70 -8.46
C GLY A 29 13.89 13.56 -7.23
N MET A 30 13.38 13.03 -6.13
CA MET A 30 14.12 12.87 -4.88
C MET A 30 15.06 11.65 -4.97
N ARG A 31 16.37 11.90 -5.04
CA ARG A 31 17.38 10.84 -5.23
C ARG A 31 17.76 10.15 -3.91
N ASP A 32 17.82 10.91 -2.81
CA ASP A 32 18.14 10.34 -1.48
C ASP A 32 16.95 9.53 -0.96
N PRO A 33 17.12 8.20 -0.76
CA PRO A 33 16.04 7.34 -0.28
C PRO A 33 15.60 7.70 1.15
N ALA A 34 16.50 8.18 2.01
CA ALA A 34 16.14 8.60 3.37
C ALA A 34 15.26 9.87 3.36
N GLU A 35 15.58 10.85 2.51
CA GLU A 35 14.76 12.04 2.35
C GLU A 35 13.39 11.69 1.74
N ARG A 36 13.37 10.77 0.77
CA ARG A 36 12.15 10.27 0.13
C ARG A 36 11.22 9.62 1.15
N ILE A 37 11.73 8.75 2.02
CA ILE A 37 10.96 8.11 3.09
C ILE A 37 10.41 9.15 4.06
N ARG A 38 11.22 10.11 4.51
CA ARG A 38 10.76 11.18 5.42
C ARG A 38 9.67 12.06 4.78
N ALA A 39 9.78 12.33 3.49
CA ALA A 39 8.76 13.09 2.76
C ALA A 39 7.44 12.32 2.67
N ILE A 40 7.48 11.01 2.38
CA ILE A 40 6.31 10.14 2.33
C ILE A 40 5.66 10.05 3.71
N ASP A 41 6.45 9.89 4.78
CA ASP A 41 5.94 9.83 6.16
C ASP A 41 5.22 11.12 6.55
N ARG A 42 5.81 12.30 6.24
CA ARG A 42 5.13 13.59 6.49
C ARG A 42 3.80 13.69 5.75
N LEU A 43 3.79 13.40 4.45
CA LEU A 43 2.57 13.45 3.65
C LEU A 43 1.50 12.48 4.16
N SER A 44 1.90 11.29 4.61
CA SER A 44 1.00 10.30 5.18
C SER A 44 0.40 10.76 6.50
N ARG A 45 1.18 11.45 7.34
CA ARG A 45 0.69 12.01 8.62
C ARG A 45 -0.24 13.19 8.39
N GLU A 46 0.13 14.12 7.50
CA GLU A 46 -0.69 15.26 7.13
C GLU A 46 -2.07 14.80 6.64
N TRP A 47 -2.07 13.78 5.77
CA TRP A 47 -3.31 13.21 5.26
C TRP A 47 -4.18 12.61 6.37
N ARG A 48 -3.59 11.92 7.36
CA ARG A 48 -4.34 11.33 8.49
C ARG A 48 -4.98 12.38 9.40
N THR A 49 -4.47 13.57 9.43
CA THR A 49 -5.02 14.71 10.19
C THR A 49 -6.01 15.55 9.40
N GLU A 50 -6.32 15.15 8.15
CA GLU A 50 -7.25 15.87 7.27
C GLU A 50 -8.66 15.93 7.89
N PRO A 51 -9.22 17.14 8.10
CA PRO A 51 -10.53 17.29 8.75
C PRO A 51 -11.70 16.64 8.00
N ALA A 52 -11.52 16.35 6.71
CA ALA A 52 -12.55 15.72 5.88
C ALA A 52 -12.71 14.21 6.14
N ILE A 53 -11.74 13.56 6.78
CA ILE A 53 -11.75 12.09 7.01
C ILE A 53 -12.96 11.62 7.82
N PRO A 54 -13.37 12.28 8.93
CA PRO A 54 -14.56 11.87 9.69
C PRO A 54 -15.85 11.88 8.85
N TYR A 55 -15.91 12.71 7.83
CA TYR A 55 -17.08 12.83 6.93
C TYR A 55 -17.03 11.90 5.73
N SER A 56 -15.97 11.12 5.57
CA SER A 56 -15.79 10.22 4.42
C SER A 56 -16.93 9.21 4.27
N ASN A 57 -17.52 8.72 5.36
CA ASN A 57 -18.67 7.80 5.33
C ASN A 57 -19.94 8.48 4.79
N VAL A 58 -20.18 9.75 5.15
CA VAL A 58 -21.33 10.53 4.66
C VAL A 58 -21.14 10.83 3.17
N ILE A 59 -19.94 11.20 2.79
CA ILE A 59 -19.58 11.45 1.38
C ILE A 59 -19.71 10.16 0.56
N ALA A 60 -19.21 9.02 1.05
CA ALA A 60 -19.34 7.73 0.40
C ALA A 60 -20.82 7.30 0.26
N GLY A 61 -21.63 7.52 1.29
CA GLY A 61 -23.08 7.27 1.25
C GLY A 61 -23.76 8.11 0.16
N ALA A 62 -23.45 9.40 0.06
CA ALA A 62 -23.97 10.28 -0.98
C ALA A 62 -23.47 9.87 -2.39
N LEU A 63 -22.21 9.46 -2.52
CA LEU A 63 -21.65 8.97 -3.79
C LEU A 63 -22.28 7.67 -4.26
N ASN A 64 -22.74 6.81 -3.35
CA ASN A 64 -23.45 5.57 -3.69
C ASN A 64 -24.83 5.81 -4.35
N LEU A 65 -25.39 7.01 -4.18
CA LEU A 65 -26.62 7.42 -4.87
C LEU A 65 -26.36 7.87 -6.32
N LEU A 66 -25.12 8.08 -6.69
CA LEU A 66 -24.75 8.50 -8.04
C LEU A 66 -24.65 7.30 -8.99
N PRO A 67 -25.01 7.48 -10.28
CA PRO A 67 -24.83 6.46 -11.28
C PRO A 67 -23.36 6.01 -11.41
N ARG A 68 -23.14 4.74 -11.69
CA ARG A 68 -21.78 4.13 -11.79
C ARG A 68 -20.85 4.83 -12.78
N TRP A 69 -21.38 5.48 -13.81
CA TRP A 69 -20.56 6.22 -14.77
C TRP A 69 -19.96 7.50 -14.16
N VAL A 70 -20.59 8.10 -13.15
CA VAL A 70 -20.05 9.24 -12.41
C VAL A 70 -18.95 8.77 -11.46
N THR A 71 -19.22 7.75 -10.65
CA THR A 71 -18.27 7.22 -9.67
C THR A 71 -17.06 6.55 -10.33
N GLY A 72 -17.26 5.86 -11.47
CA GLY A 72 -16.17 5.28 -12.27
C GLY A 72 -15.20 6.32 -12.84
N GLY A 73 -15.68 7.56 -13.06
CA GLY A 73 -14.81 8.67 -13.47
C GLY A 73 -13.88 9.18 -12.37
N MET A 74 -14.23 9.01 -11.11
CA MET A 74 -13.43 9.49 -9.97
C MET A 74 -12.16 8.67 -9.73
N LEU A 75 -12.12 7.42 -10.18
CA LEU A 75 -10.95 6.53 -10.10
C LEU A 75 -10.00 6.68 -11.30
N LYS A 76 -10.38 7.46 -12.30
CA LYS A 76 -9.47 7.80 -13.41
C LYS A 76 -8.30 8.63 -12.85
N HIS A 77 -7.11 8.36 -13.38
CA HIS A 77 -5.84 9.02 -12.99
C HIS A 77 -5.21 8.50 -11.68
N VAL A 78 -5.54 7.30 -11.25
CA VAL A 78 -4.75 6.59 -10.23
C VAL A 78 -3.65 5.80 -10.95
N ASN A 79 -2.41 6.25 -10.83
CA ASN A 79 -1.29 5.59 -11.49
C ASN A 79 -0.86 4.32 -10.75
N PHE A 80 -0.90 4.37 -9.41
CA PHE A 80 -0.31 3.35 -8.56
C PHE A 80 -1.09 3.24 -7.24
N LEU A 81 -1.38 2.03 -6.83
CA LEU A 81 -1.92 1.69 -5.52
C LEU A 81 -0.81 1.08 -4.66
N ALA A 82 -0.65 1.58 -3.45
CA ALA A 82 0.23 1.00 -2.45
C ALA A 82 -0.59 0.68 -1.20
N SER A 83 -0.55 -0.55 -0.74
CA SER A 83 -1.28 -1.01 0.45
C SER A 83 -0.34 -1.70 1.41
N ASP A 84 -0.49 -1.40 2.70
CA ASP A 84 0.14 -2.13 3.79
C ASP A 84 -0.96 -2.78 4.62
N VAL A 85 -0.91 -4.11 4.70
CA VAL A 85 -1.87 -4.92 5.42
C VAL A 85 -1.16 -5.55 6.62
N PRO A 86 -1.51 -5.17 7.86
CA PRO A 86 -0.99 -5.84 9.03
C PRO A 86 -1.34 -7.34 8.98
N GLY A 87 -0.33 -8.18 9.02
CA GLY A 87 -0.50 -9.64 9.04
C GLY A 87 -0.40 -10.21 10.45
N PHE A 88 -0.02 -11.48 10.53
CA PHE A 88 0.09 -12.21 11.77
C PHE A 88 1.52 -12.15 12.31
N PRO A 89 1.74 -11.69 13.57
CA PRO A 89 3.08 -11.65 14.17
C PRO A 89 3.62 -13.06 14.45
N ASP A 90 2.72 -14.00 14.74
CA ASP A 90 3.04 -15.37 15.09
C ASP A 90 2.77 -16.35 13.95
N ARG A 91 3.37 -17.52 14.02
CA ARG A 91 3.14 -18.61 13.06
C ARG A 91 1.72 -19.14 13.19
N VAL A 92 1.05 -19.32 12.07
CA VAL A 92 -0.32 -19.83 11.97
C VAL A 92 -0.32 -21.25 11.42
N PHE A 93 -1.22 -22.07 11.95
CA PHE A 93 -1.42 -23.45 11.52
C PHE A 93 -2.86 -23.65 11.01
N VAL A 94 -3.00 -24.31 9.88
CA VAL A 94 -4.31 -24.67 9.30
C VAL A 94 -4.39 -26.17 9.15
N GLY A 95 -5.35 -26.81 9.84
CA GLY A 95 -5.50 -28.25 9.82
C GLY A 95 -4.28 -29.03 10.31
N GLY A 96 -3.45 -28.44 11.19
CA GLY A 96 -2.21 -29.03 11.69
C GLY A 96 -0.97 -28.77 10.83
N ALA A 97 -1.11 -28.17 9.64
CA ALA A 97 0.01 -27.79 8.78
C ALA A 97 0.42 -26.32 9.04
N GLU A 98 1.72 -26.06 9.13
CA GLU A 98 2.25 -24.71 9.27
C GLU A 98 2.04 -23.92 7.97
N VAL A 99 1.53 -22.70 8.09
CA VAL A 99 1.47 -21.75 6.97
C VAL A 99 2.86 -21.10 6.82
N LEU A 100 3.51 -21.32 5.70
CA LEU A 100 4.86 -20.83 5.44
C LEU A 100 4.91 -19.36 4.98
N GLY A 101 3.82 -18.82 4.46
CA GLY A 101 3.76 -17.44 4.01
C GLY A 101 2.37 -17.03 3.56
N PHE A 102 2.11 -15.72 3.63
CA PHE A 102 0.92 -15.09 3.08
C PHE A 102 1.34 -14.10 2.00
N TYR A 103 0.78 -14.24 0.80
CA TYR A 103 1.07 -13.36 -0.32
C TYR A 103 -0.18 -12.55 -0.66
N PRO A 104 -0.16 -11.23 -0.40
CA PRO A 104 -1.32 -10.38 -0.61
C PRO A 104 -1.42 -9.95 -2.08
N PHE A 105 -2.55 -10.16 -2.71
CA PHE A 105 -2.85 -9.64 -4.05
C PHE A 105 -4.11 -8.81 -4.01
N GLY A 106 -4.02 -7.55 -4.45
CA GLY A 106 -5.13 -6.65 -4.58
C GLY A 106 -5.48 -6.36 -6.05
N PRO A 107 -6.74 -6.03 -6.36
CA PRO A 107 -7.11 -5.57 -7.69
C PRO A 107 -6.51 -4.20 -7.99
N THR A 108 -6.27 -3.89 -9.27
CA THR A 108 -5.73 -2.58 -9.68
C THR A 108 -6.74 -1.44 -9.54
N ILE A 109 -8.03 -1.72 -9.58
CA ILE A 109 -9.15 -0.75 -9.47
C ILE A 109 -8.95 0.46 -10.43
N GLY A 110 -8.49 0.20 -11.65
CA GLY A 110 -8.21 1.24 -12.65
C GLY A 110 -6.85 1.93 -12.52
N ALA A 111 -6.00 1.53 -11.56
CA ALA A 111 -4.60 1.92 -11.52
C ALA A 111 -3.76 1.05 -12.46
N GLY A 112 -2.59 1.54 -12.86
CA GLY A 112 -1.65 0.77 -13.67
C GLY A 112 -0.99 -0.37 -12.88
N ALA A 113 -0.80 -0.21 -11.57
CA ALA A 113 -0.25 -1.22 -10.69
C ALA A 113 -0.83 -1.13 -9.27
N ASN A 114 -0.87 -2.27 -8.58
CA ASN A 114 -1.13 -2.38 -7.16
C ASN A 114 0.00 -3.19 -6.51
N VAL A 115 0.65 -2.60 -5.52
CA VAL A 115 1.66 -3.24 -4.69
C VAL A 115 1.12 -3.33 -3.27
N THR A 116 0.93 -4.54 -2.79
CA THR A 116 0.42 -4.81 -1.46
C THR A 116 1.48 -5.53 -0.64
N LEU A 117 1.72 -5.04 0.56
CA LEU A 117 2.66 -5.57 1.52
C LEU A 117 1.88 -6.19 2.67
N MET A 118 2.33 -7.35 3.16
CA MET A 118 1.78 -8.02 4.34
C MET A 118 2.90 -8.63 5.17
N SER A 119 2.89 -8.35 6.47
CA SER A 119 3.82 -8.96 7.41
C SER A 119 3.30 -10.32 7.90
N TYR A 120 4.19 -11.31 8.02
CA TYR A 120 3.89 -12.62 8.59
C TYR A 120 5.12 -13.18 9.29
N ALA A 121 5.00 -13.49 10.57
CA ALA A 121 6.04 -14.12 11.39
C ALA A 121 7.44 -13.49 11.21
N GLY A 122 7.50 -12.15 11.17
CA GLY A 122 8.74 -11.40 10.99
C GLY A 122 9.21 -11.23 9.55
N THR A 123 8.51 -11.79 8.58
CA THR A 123 8.80 -11.64 7.14
C THR A 123 7.79 -10.72 6.48
N CYS A 124 8.25 -9.88 5.55
CA CYS A 124 7.41 -9.00 4.76
C CYS A 124 7.22 -9.61 3.36
N ASN A 125 5.98 -9.98 3.04
CA ASN A 125 5.62 -10.52 1.74
C ASN A 125 4.97 -9.44 0.88
N ILE A 126 5.32 -9.40 -0.39
CA ILE A 126 4.86 -8.37 -1.31
C ILE A 126 4.18 -9.04 -2.50
N GLY A 127 2.92 -8.63 -2.74
CA GLY A 127 2.18 -9.01 -3.93
C GLY A 127 2.08 -7.84 -4.90
N VAL A 128 2.32 -8.11 -6.18
CA VAL A 128 2.27 -7.11 -7.24
C VAL A 128 1.25 -7.53 -8.29
N THR A 129 0.30 -6.66 -8.57
CA THR A 129 -0.67 -6.83 -9.65
C THR A 129 -0.55 -5.66 -10.60
N THR A 130 -0.38 -5.92 -11.90
CA THR A 130 -0.26 -4.89 -12.93
C THR A 130 -1.38 -5.01 -13.96
N ASP A 131 -1.79 -3.87 -14.51
CA ASP A 131 -2.61 -3.82 -15.71
C ASP A 131 -1.68 -3.89 -16.93
N VAL A 132 -1.82 -4.94 -17.72
CA VAL A 132 -0.95 -5.18 -18.89
C VAL A 132 -1.08 -4.12 -19.99
N ALA A 133 -2.18 -3.37 -20.01
CA ALA A 133 -2.35 -2.26 -20.94
C ALA A 133 -1.59 -1.01 -20.48
N ALA A 134 -1.44 -0.82 -19.17
CA ALA A 134 -0.74 0.31 -18.57
C ALA A 134 0.76 0.02 -18.37
N VAL A 135 1.10 -1.18 -17.90
CA VAL A 135 2.47 -1.62 -17.60
C VAL A 135 2.90 -2.61 -18.67
N ARG A 136 3.44 -2.11 -19.77
CA ARG A 136 3.83 -2.94 -20.92
C ARG A 136 5.08 -3.78 -20.70
N ARG A 137 5.95 -3.37 -19.79
CA ARG A 137 7.20 -4.05 -19.42
C ARG A 137 7.16 -4.38 -17.94
N ALA A 138 6.47 -5.50 -17.63
CA ALA A 138 6.26 -5.93 -16.25
C ALA A 138 7.58 -6.31 -15.55
N ASP A 139 8.53 -6.87 -16.31
CA ASP A 139 9.84 -7.26 -15.78
C ASP A 139 10.64 -6.03 -15.32
N ASP A 140 10.74 -4.98 -16.16
CA ASP A 140 11.41 -3.72 -15.78
C ASP A 140 10.75 -3.06 -14.56
N PHE A 141 9.42 -3.15 -14.47
CA PHE A 141 8.69 -2.64 -13.32
C PHE A 141 9.04 -3.42 -12.04
N ASN A 142 9.12 -4.74 -12.14
CA ASN A 142 9.50 -5.61 -11.04
C ASN A 142 10.97 -5.38 -10.60
N GLU A 143 11.90 -5.26 -11.55
CA GLU A 143 13.29 -4.93 -11.26
C GLU A 143 13.39 -3.59 -10.51
N SER A 144 12.70 -2.55 -10.98
CA SER A 144 12.68 -1.24 -10.32
C SER A 144 12.09 -1.30 -8.90
N LEU A 145 11.11 -2.18 -8.65
CA LEU A 145 10.59 -2.40 -7.30
C LEU A 145 11.63 -3.07 -6.40
N VAL A 146 12.29 -4.11 -6.90
CA VAL A 146 13.35 -4.82 -6.14
C VAL A 146 14.47 -3.85 -5.79
N GLU A 147 14.99 -3.09 -6.75
CA GLU A 147 16.02 -2.06 -6.52
C GLU A 147 15.57 -1.05 -5.46
N GLY A 148 14.32 -0.56 -5.52
CA GLY A 148 13.78 0.37 -4.55
C GLY A 148 13.69 -0.21 -3.14
N PHE A 149 13.35 -1.49 -2.99
CA PHE A 149 13.37 -2.16 -1.69
C PHE A 149 14.80 -2.38 -1.18
N GLU A 150 15.74 -2.74 -2.06
CA GLU A 150 17.15 -2.88 -1.70
C GLU A 150 17.76 -1.57 -1.21
N GLU A 151 17.44 -0.42 -1.85
CA GLU A 151 17.82 0.90 -1.37
C GLU A 151 17.34 1.16 0.07
N VAL A 152 16.08 0.81 0.38
CA VAL A 152 15.51 0.98 1.72
C VAL A 152 16.20 0.08 2.74
N LEU A 153 16.44 -1.19 2.38
CA LEU A 153 17.14 -2.15 3.26
C LEU A 153 18.57 -1.72 3.55
N ALA A 154 19.28 -1.17 2.55
CA ALA A 154 20.64 -0.67 2.72
C ALA A 154 20.74 0.47 3.74
N LEU A 155 19.70 1.30 3.89
CA LEU A 155 19.65 2.33 4.95
C LEU A 155 19.64 1.72 6.35
N VAL A 156 18.95 0.60 6.53
CA VAL A 156 18.86 -0.10 7.83
C VAL A 156 20.20 -0.78 8.15
N ASP A 157 20.81 -1.43 7.17
CA ASP A 157 22.10 -2.10 7.32
C ASP A 157 23.21 -1.09 7.62
N GLY A 158 23.24 0.04 6.91
CA GLY A 158 24.17 1.14 7.17
C GLY A 158 24.02 1.76 8.58
N ALA A 159 22.78 1.88 9.07
CA ALA A 159 22.50 2.38 10.42
C ALA A 159 22.88 1.39 11.52
N ARG A 160 22.93 0.08 11.22
CA ARG A 160 23.31 -0.99 12.16
C ARG A 160 24.80 -1.37 12.09
N GLY A 161 25.56 -0.82 11.15
CA GLY A 161 26.97 -1.19 10.93
C GLY A 161 27.15 -2.65 10.46
N ILE A 162 26.11 -3.27 9.90
CA ILE A 162 26.13 -4.66 9.44
C ILE A 162 26.57 -4.67 7.97
N THR A 163 27.79 -5.15 7.72
CA THR A 163 28.24 -5.55 6.37
C THR A 163 27.65 -6.92 6.06
N ARG A 164 26.86 -7.03 5.00
CA ARG A 164 26.41 -8.33 4.50
C ARG A 164 27.62 -9.14 4.04
N PRO A 165 27.79 -10.41 4.46
CA PRO A 165 28.78 -11.27 3.84
C PRO A 165 28.41 -11.49 2.37
N SER A 166 29.39 -11.32 1.49
CA SER A 166 29.33 -11.56 0.04
C SER A 166 28.97 -12.98 -0.32
#